data_751809790189c035025a6a0089e185f6
#
_entry.id   751809790189c035025a6a0089e185f6
#
_cell.length_a   1.000
_cell.length_b   1.000
_cell.length_c   1.000
_cell.angle_alpha   90.00
_cell.angle_beta   90.00
_cell.angle_gamma   90.00
#
_symmetry.space_group_name_H-M   'P 1'
#
loop_
_entity.id
_entity.type
_entity.pdbx_description
1 polymer ?
#
loop_
_entity_poly.entity_id
_entity_poly.type
_entity_poly.pdbx_seq_one_letter_code
_entity_poly.pdbx_strand_id
1 'polypeptide(L)'
;MAEIKLETKLVGEIKGHFFVPDYQRGYRWGKNETETLLNDIYEYGSKPKTTENENYCLQPIVVRNLGDKYELIDGQQRLTTLYLIYVYMNKASNGFMSEPKFSLSYETRDESTTFLKNPNEAKQNDNIDFFFIYNAYKTIEKWFNNKENFQSSLTNINKYFDECVRIIWYEVPDTENSIDLFTRLNIGKIPLTSSELVKALFLKEESENAIRQEELSLEWDNMEKELHNGDFWGFLTNSETDKYPTRIDLVLDLISVKTEADKEVYRTFFHFDSEHKKGKSLENIWDEIQHTFLTLKEWFSDHEFYHKIGYLIASNSRTLIDILNDYKDKSKTEFRQYLNESIKESIKFKKVYTELNYEDNYNEIKKLLLLFNVESVRLIDDKKRRFPFGRHKKENWSLEHIHAQHSDGLQTNEKRKEWLKAHIKSLQSIGEQNDLISEMEQLIKSIDENPKTTKVKETFEPLQQKVVTALSPQDADSDYIHQLSNMALLSSGQNSAVSNYTFDAKRNLILEMDKNGSYIPFCTKMVFLKYYSAEDTNLHFWGKTDRDAYTKAMCEVLSSYLPDEKQENE
;
A
#
# COMPACT_ATOMS: atom_id res chain seq x y z
N MET A 1 -8.62 -3.22 41.78
CA MET A 1 -9.09 -2.74 40.46
C MET A 1 -9.69 -3.93 39.74
N ALA A 2 -10.83 -3.78 39.08
CA ALA A 2 -11.43 -4.86 38.32
C ALA A 2 -10.54 -5.14 37.09
N GLU A 3 -10.21 -6.39 36.87
CA GLU A 3 -9.20 -6.84 35.91
C GLU A 3 -9.79 -6.87 34.48
N ILE A 4 -9.13 -6.19 33.51
CA ILE A 4 -9.44 -6.35 32.09
C ILE A 4 -8.95 -7.72 31.67
N LYS A 5 -9.82 -8.56 31.09
CA LYS A 5 -9.44 -9.85 30.56
C LYS A 5 -9.41 -9.82 29.04
N LEU A 6 -8.22 -9.85 28.49
CA LEU A 6 -7.99 -9.97 27.04
C LEU A 6 -7.36 -11.31 26.75
N GLU A 7 -8.08 -12.15 26.00
CA GLU A 7 -7.61 -13.48 25.62
C GLU A 7 -8.16 -13.90 24.26
N THR A 8 -7.59 -14.92 23.66
CA THR A 8 -8.14 -15.55 22.47
C THR A 8 -8.82 -16.85 22.84
N LYS A 9 -10.02 -17.06 22.32
CA LYS A 9 -10.80 -18.30 22.52
C LYS A 9 -11.12 -18.93 21.17
N LEU A 10 -11.08 -20.24 21.09
CA LEU A 10 -11.68 -20.95 19.96
C LEU A 10 -13.21 -20.72 19.98
N VAL A 11 -13.83 -20.66 18.80
CA VAL A 11 -15.29 -20.53 18.71
C VAL A 11 -15.98 -21.67 19.47
N GLY A 12 -15.44 -22.88 19.40
CA GLY A 12 -15.92 -24.03 20.15
C GLY A 12 -15.73 -23.96 21.67
N GLU A 13 -14.94 -23.03 22.18
CA GLU A 13 -14.73 -22.78 23.61
C GLU A 13 -15.66 -21.71 24.19
N ILE A 14 -16.41 -20.99 23.35
CA ILE A 14 -17.38 -19.98 23.81
C ILE A 14 -18.49 -20.68 24.59
N LYS A 15 -18.68 -20.31 25.84
CA LYS A 15 -19.69 -20.86 26.76
C LYS A 15 -20.36 -19.76 27.55
N GLY A 16 -21.55 -20.07 28.07
CA GLY A 16 -22.32 -19.21 28.97
C GLY A 16 -23.54 -18.60 28.31
N HIS A 17 -24.21 -17.74 29.04
CA HIS A 17 -25.38 -17.04 28.57
C HIS A 17 -25.04 -15.60 28.22
N PHE A 18 -25.29 -15.22 26.98
CA PHE A 18 -25.08 -13.83 26.49
C PHE A 18 -26.42 -13.15 26.34
N PHE A 19 -26.48 -11.90 26.76
CA PHE A 19 -27.65 -11.09 26.44
C PHE A 19 -27.25 -9.81 25.71
N VAL A 20 -28.03 -9.45 24.74
CA VAL A 20 -27.88 -8.22 23.96
C VAL A 20 -28.72 -7.14 24.65
N PRO A 21 -28.13 -6.07 25.19
CA PRO A 21 -28.83 -5.00 25.89
C PRO A 21 -29.78 -4.23 24.98
N ASP A 22 -30.70 -3.51 25.60
CA ASP A 22 -31.76 -2.72 24.95
C ASP A 22 -31.21 -1.57 24.09
N TYR A 23 -30.06 -0.99 24.45
CA TYR A 23 -29.42 0.07 23.69
C TYR A 23 -28.82 -0.40 22.35
N GLN A 24 -28.73 -1.72 22.11
CA GLN A 24 -28.28 -2.28 20.84
C GLN A 24 -29.47 -2.57 19.90
N ARG A 25 -29.19 -2.37 18.60
CA ARG A 25 -30.17 -2.80 17.58
C ARG A 25 -30.28 -4.32 17.53
N GLY A 26 -31.37 -4.84 16.95
CA GLY A 26 -31.48 -6.26 16.65
C GLY A 26 -30.51 -6.74 15.57
N TYR A 27 -30.57 -8.04 15.24
CA TYR A 27 -29.76 -8.62 14.20
C TYR A 27 -30.05 -8.01 12.83
N ARG A 28 -29.00 -7.70 12.05
CA ARG A 28 -29.11 -6.97 10.76
C ARG A 28 -28.18 -7.47 9.66
N TRP A 29 -27.31 -8.45 9.90
CA TRP A 29 -26.49 -8.98 8.84
C TRP A 29 -27.33 -9.61 7.74
N GLY A 30 -26.98 -9.33 6.50
CA GLY A 30 -27.62 -9.85 5.31
C GLY A 30 -26.86 -11.05 4.74
N LYS A 31 -27.16 -11.31 3.46
CA LYS A 31 -26.55 -12.40 2.71
C LYS A 31 -25.03 -12.25 2.62
N ASN A 32 -24.56 -11.06 2.25
CA ASN A 32 -23.13 -10.84 1.95
C ASN A 32 -22.25 -11.06 3.18
N GLU A 33 -22.61 -10.49 4.32
CA GLU A 33 -21.85 -10.62 5.56
C GLU A 33 -21.83 -12.08 6.05
N THR A 34 -22.94 -12.77 5.94
CA THR A 34 -23.08 -14.18 6.34
C THR A 34 -22.26 -15.12 5.42
N GLU A 35 -22.34 -14.92 4.11
CA GLU A 35 -21.57 -15.71 3.13
C GLU A 35 -20.06 -15.43 3.27
N THR A 36 -19.67 -14.18 3.48
CA THR A 36 -18.25 -13.82 3.68
C THR A 36 -17.70 -14.52 4.91
N LEU A 37 -18.38 -14.46 6.04
CA LEU A 37 -17.95 -15.16 7.27
C LEU A 37 -17.76 -16.66 7.03
N LEU A 38 -18.71 -17.34 6.39
CA LEU A 38 -18.61 -18.78 6.10
C LEU A 38 -17.49 -19.12 5.12
N ASN A 39 -17.32 -18.29 4.08
CA ASN A 39 -16.26 -18.49 3.10
C ASN A 39 -14.88 -18.32 3.73
N ASP A 40 -14.70 -17.30 4.54
CA ASP A 40 -13.43 -17.04 5.24
C ASP A 40 -13.08 -18.19 6.18
N ILE A 41 -14.03 -18.66 6.99
CA ILE A 41 -13.83 -19.80 7.89
C ILE A 41 -13.47 -21.06 7.10
N TYR A 42 -14.19 -21.35 6.03
CA TYR A 42 -14.00 -22.55 5.22
C TYR A 42 -12.69 -22.51 4.43
N GLU A 43 -12.41 -21.38 3.76
CA GLU A 43 -11.18 -21.21 2.99
C GLU A 43 -9.94 -21.33 3.88
N TYR A 44 -9.98 -20.69 5.04
CA TYR A 44 -8.87 -20.75 5.98
C TYR A 44 -8.69 -22.15 6.56
N GLY A 45 -9.77 -22.76 7.05
CA GLY A 45 -9.72 -24.07 7.69
C GLY A 45 -9.34 -25.20 6.74
N SER A 46 -9.56 -25.04 5.42
CA SER A 46 -9.21 -26.03 4.40
C SER A 46 -7.74 -26.00 3.97
N LYS A 47 -6.99 -24.94 4.32
CA LYS A 47 -5.57 -24.82 3.97
C LYS A 47 -4.71 -25.76 4.80
N PRO A 48 -3.65 -26.37 4.21
CA PRO A 48 -2.65 -27.09 4.99
C PRO A 48 -2.03 -26.12 6.01
N LYS A 49 -2.04 -26.49 7.28
CA LYS A 49 -1.37 -25.71 8.32
C LYS A 49 0.15 -25.83 8.12
N THR A 50 0.82 -24.70 7.93
CA THR A 50 2.29 -24.63 7.80
C THR A 50 2.96 -24.51 9.17
N THR A 51 2.23 -24.03 10.18
CA THR A 51 2.68 -23.96 11.59
C THR A 51 1.54 -24.31 12.55
N GLU A 52 1.89 -24.80 13.75
CA GLU A 52 0.91 -25.13 14.81
C GLU A 52 0.09 -23.92 15.30
N ASN A 53 0.55 -22.69 15.01
CA ASN A 53 -0.06 -21.44 15.48
C ASN A 53 -0.88 -20.70 14.42
N GLU A 54 -1.12 -21.28 13.26
CA GLU A 54 -2.01 -20.67 12.27
C GLU A 54 -3.47 -20.81 12.72
N ASN A 55 -4.06 -19.68 13.11
CA ASN A 55 -5.45 -19.59 13.50
C ASN A 55 -6.14 -18.49 12.71
N TYR A 56 -7.37 -18.71 12.28
CA TYR A 56 -8.23 -17.67 11.72
C TYR A 56 -8.91 -16.94 12.86
N CYS A 57 -8.74 -15.63 12.94
CA CYS A 57 -9.35 -14.84 13.97
C CYS A 57 -10.47 -13.96 13.47
N LEU A 58 -11.59 -14.11 14.10
CA LEU A 58 -12.71 -13.20 13.99
C LEU A 58 -12.44 -11.94 14.80
N GLN A 59 -13.04 -10.83 14.39
CA GLN A 59 -12.99 -9.57 15.12
C GLN A 59 -13.43 -9.71 16.59
N PRO A 60 -13.04 -8.81 17.50
CA PRO A 60 -13.33 -8.92 18.94
C PRO A 60 -14.83 -9.08 19.28
N ILE A 61 -15.06 -9.81 20.36
CA ILE A 61 -16.33 -9.81 21.10
C ILE A 61 -16.04 -9.16 22.44
N VAL A 62 -16.75 -8.06 22.72
CA VAL A 62 -16.57 -7.28 23.95
C VAL A 62 -17.72 -7.60 24.88
N VAL A 63 -17.39 -8.06 26.08
CA VAL A 63 -18.38 -8.51 27.07
C VAL A 63 -18.10 -7.94 28.45
N ARG A 64 -19.15 -7.82 29.27
CA ARG A 64 -19.05 -7.63 30.70
C ARG A 64 -19.63 -8.84 31.41
N ASN A 65 -18.89 -9.37 32.36
CA ASN A 65 -19.31 -10.52 33.15
C ASN A 65 -20.17 -10.06 34.32
N LEU A 66 -21.41 -10.52 34.40
CA LEU A 66 -22.36 -10.21 35.47
C LEU A 66 -22.54 -11.40 36.43
N GLY A 67 -21.62 -12.37 36.40
CA GLY A 67 -21.64 -13.57 37.24
C GLY A 67 -22.36 -14.74 36.58
N ASP A 68 -23.63 -14.68 36.39
CA ASP A 68 -24.46 -15.74 35.78
C ASP A 68 -24.61 -15.59 34.25
N LYS A 69 -24.33 -14.40 33.73
CA LYS A 69 -24.46 -14.07 32.29
C LYS A 69 -23.45 -13.03 31.86
N TYR A 70 -23.25 -12.94 30.54
CA TYR A 70 -22.43 -11.93 29.89
C TYR A 70 -23.31 -10.89 29.19
N GLU A 71 -23.11 -9.62 29.52
CA GLU A 71 -23.61 -8.51 28.69
C GLU A 71 -22.74 -8.38 27.46
N LEU A 72 -23.34 -8.45 26.27
CA LEU A 72 -22.64 -8.34 25.01
C LEU A 72 -22.56 -6.88 24.57
N ILE A 73 -21.41 -6.23 24.76
CA ILE A 73 -21.22 -4.80 24.46
C ILE A 73 -20.92 -4.59 22.97
N ASP A 74 -20.10 -5.46 22.36
CA ASP A 74 -19.87 -5.46 20.90
C ASP A 74 -19.69 -6.89 20.38
N GLY A 75 -19.88 -7.07 19.05
CA GLY A 75 -19.79 -8.37 18.40
C GLY A 75 -21.12 -9.13 18.28
N GLN A 76 -22.25 -8.51 18.61
CA GLN A 76 -23.58 -9.11 18.56
C GLN A 76 -23.88 -9.77 17.20
N GLN A 77 -23.66 -9.09 16.09
CA GLN A 77 -23.97 -9.62 14.76
C GLN A 77 -23.20 -10.91 14.49
N ARG A 78 -21.93 -10.93 14.84
CA ARG A 78 -21.01 -12.08 14.70
C ARG A 78 -21.44 -13.24 15.56
N LEU A 79 -21.64 -12.99 16.85
CA LEU A 79 -22.02 -14.05 17.79
C LEU A 79 -23.36 -14.67 17.42
N THR A 80 -24.32 -13.84 16.97
CA THR A 80 -25.62 -14.32 16.47
C THR A 80 -25.47 -15.18 15.22
N THR A 81 -24.60 -14.81 14.27
CA THR A 81 -24.36 -15.62 13.06
C THR A 81 -23.69 -16.94 13.40
N LEU A 82 -22.70 -16.96 14.29
CA LEU A 82 -22.08 -18.19 14.78
C LEU A 82 -23.11 -19.12 15.45
N TYR A 83 -24.01 -18.55 16.24
CA TYR A 83 -25.12 -19.30 16.85
C TYR A 83 -26.03 -19.93 15.80
N LEU A 84 -26.41 -19.19 14.76
CA LEU A 84 -27.25 -19.68 13.66
C LEU A 84 -26.54 -20.79 12.85
N ILE A 85 -25.22 -20.70 12.68
CA ILE A 85 -24.44 -21.78 12.02
C ILE A 85 -24.53 -23.06 12.83
N TYR A 86 -24.34 -23.00 14.16
CA TYR A 86 -24.52 -24.17 15.03
C TYR A 86 -25.95 -24.71 14.97
N VAL A 87 -26.98 -23.87 15.07
CA VAL A 87 -28.39 -24.28 14.96
C VAL A 87 -28.65 -25.00 13.64
N TYR A 88 -28.12 -24.49 12.53
CA TYR A 88 -28.25 -25.13 11.23
C TYR A 88 -27.51 -26.47 11.18
N MET A 89 -26.24 -26.55 11.60
CA MET A 89 -25.44 -27.77 11.58
C MET A 89 -26.08 -28.87 12.42
N ASN A 90 -26.56 -28.54 13.61
CA ASN A 90 -27.28 -29.50 14.50
C ASN A 90 -28.54 -30.03 13.82
N LYS A 91 -29.38 -29.16 13.26
CA LYS A 91 -30.60 -29.55 12.55
C LYS A 91 -30.32 -30.37 11.30
N ALA A 92 -29.33 -29.97 10.49
CA ALA A 92 -28.95 -30.65 9.25
C ALA A 92 -28.32 -32.02 9.48
N SER A 93 -27.72 -32.23 10.66
CA SER A 93 -27.13 -33.52 11.08
C SER A 93 -28.07 -34.38 11.90
N ASN A 94 -29.35 -34.02 12.03
CA ASN A 94 -30.32 -34.71 12.91
C ASN A 94 -29.84 -34.85 14.37
N GLY A 95 -29.16 -33.82 14.90
CA GLY A 95 -28.68 -33.81 16.28
C GLY A 95 -27.32 -34.50 16.50
N PHE A 96 -26.69 -34.99 15.45
CA PHE A 96 -25.34 -35.59 15.57
C PHE A 96 -24.23 -34.60 15.85
N MET A 97 -24.37 -33.34 15.38
CA MET A 97 -23.40 -32.30 15.62
C MET A 97 -23.71 -31.52 16.88
N SER A 98 -22.67 -30.88 17.43
CA SER A 98 -22.79 -30.14 18.68
C SER A 98 -23.83 -29.03 18.61
N GLU A 99 -24.64 -28.93 19.63
CA GLU A 99 -25.43 -27.73 19.89
C GLU A 99 -24.51 -26.56 20.25
N PRO A 100 -24.97 -25.30 20.08
CA PRO A 100 -24.22 -24.14 20.57
C PRO A 100 -23.90 -24.31 22.06
N LYS A 101 -22.62 -24.20 22.43
CA LYS A 101 -22.19 -24.28 23.83
C LYS A 101 -22.52 -23.01 24.62
N PHE A 102 -23.06 -22.01 23.96
CA PHE A 102 -23.53 -20.75 24.53
C PHE A 102 -24.97 -20.47 24.13
N SER A 103 -25.64 -19.65 24.88
CA SER A 103 -27.01 -19.19 24.57
C SER A 103 -27.05 -17.68 24.39
N LEU A 104 -27.97 -17.21 23.56
CA LEU A 104 -28.17 -15.81 23.21
C LEU A 104 -29.60 -15.40 23.55
N SER A 105 -29.74 -14.24 24.19
CA SER A 105 -31.05 -13.59 24.42
C SER A 105 -30.99 -12.10 24.12
N TYR A 106 -32.13 -11.50 23.86
CA TYR A 106 -32.29 -10.07 23.71
C TYR A 106 -33.09 -9.52 24.87
N GLU A 107 -32.60 -8.47 25.55
CA GLU A 107 -33.19 -7.95 26.77
C GLU A 107 -34.66 -7.52 26.60
N THR A 108 -34.99 -6.88 25.46
CA THR A 108 -36.31 -6.35 25.18
C THR A 108 -37.05 -7.05 24.03
N ARG A 109 -36.52 -8.20 23.54
CA ARG A 109 -37.04 -8.91 22.35
C ARG A 109 -37.08 -10.43 22.57
N ASP A 110 -37.87 -10.86 23.54
CA ASP A 110 -38.01 -12.29 23.92
C ASP A 110 -38.45 -13.17 22.75
N GLU A 111 -39.34 -12.65 21.89
CA GLU A 111 -39.76 -13.37 20.69
C GLU A 111 -38.61 -13.62 19.71
N SER A 112 -37.68 -12.67 19.56
CA SER A 112 -36.48 -12.83 18.73
C SER A 112 -35.55 -13.91 19.30
N THR A 113 -35.41 -13.99 20.63
CA THR A 113 -34.68 -15.05 21.32
C THR A 113 -35.29 -16.44 21.03
N THR A 114 -36.60 -16.56 21.04
CA THR A 114 -37.31 -17.81 20.73
C THR A 114 -37.18 -18.16 19.24
N PHE A 115 -37.31 -17.18 18.36
CA PHE A 115 -37.21 -17.35 16.92
C PHE A 115 -35.78 -17.76 16.49
N LEU A 116 -34.73 -17.25 17.16
CA LEU A 116 -33.35 -17.58 16.92
C LEU A 116 -33.05 -19.07 17.09
N LYS A 117 -33.72 -19.73 18.02
CA LYS A 117 -33.56 -21.18 18.27
C LYS A 117 -34.17 -22.05 17.16
N ASN A 118 -35.21 -21.58 16.49
CA ASN A 118 -35.89 -22.31 15.42
C ASN A 118 -36.45 -21.36 14.35
N PRO A 119 -35.56 -20.76 13.52
CA PRO A 119 -36.00 -19.89 12.43
C PRO A 119 -36.91 -20.63 11.45
N ASN A 120 -38.07 -20.04 11.10
CA ASN A 120 -39.00 -20.64 10.17
C ASN A 120 -39.64 -19.60 9.23
N GLU A 121 -40.01 -20.05 8.04
CA GLU A 121 -40.53 -19.23 6.96
C GLU A 121 -41.85 -18.56 7.27
N ALA A 122 -42.71 -19.27 8.00
CA ALA A 122 -44.07 -18.79 8.27
C ALA A 122 -44.10 -17.50 9.09
N LYS A 123 -43.09 -17.27 9.93
CA LYS A 123 -43.01 -16.12 10.83
C LYS A 123 -41.96 -15.07 10.38
N GLN A 124 -41.26 -15.28 9.28
CA GLN A 124 -40.16 -14.38 8.86
C GLN A 124 -40.55 -12.91 8.70
N ASN A 125 -41.84 -12.65 8.40
CA ASN A 125 -42.34 -11.29 8.17
C ASN A 125 -43.07 -10.69 9.37
N ASP A 126 -43.16 -11.38 10.52
CA ASP A 126 -43.85 -10.90 11.69
C ASP A 126 -43.19 -9.68 12.33
N ASN A 127 -41.85 -9.63 12.27
CA ASN A 127 -41.09 -8.45 12.63
C ASN A 127 -39.74 -8.39 11.88
N ILE A 128 -39.07 -7.23 11.97
CA ILE A 128 -37.83 -6.96 11.24
C ILE A 128 -36.65 -7.84 11.69
N ASP A 129 -36.60 -8.24 12.96
CA ASP A 129 -35.54 -9.12 13.47
C ASP A 129 -35.69 -10.53 12.90
N PHE A 130 -36.94 -11.04 12.82
CA PHE A 130 -37.24 -12.34 12.22
C PHE A 130 -36.86 -12.40 10.77
N PHE A 131 -37.09 -11.32 10.02
CA PHE A 131 -36.70 -11.21 8.63
C PHE A 131 -35.19 -11.40 8.45
N PHE A 132 -34.36 -10.67 9.20
CA PHE A 132 -32.89 -10.78 9.08
C PHE A 132 -32.38 -12.12 9.62
N ILE A 133 -32.87 -12.61 10.74
CA ILE A 133 -32.49 -13.92 11.31
C ILE A 133 -32.80 -15.05 10.31
N TYR A 134 -33.99 -15.03 9.71
CA TYR A 134 -34.39 -16.05 8.75
C TYR A 134 -33.57 -15.99 7.46
N ASN A 135 -33.32 -14.79 6.93
CA ASN A 135 -32.51 -14.63 5.75
C ASN A 135 -31.06 -15.08 5.96
N ALA A 136 -30.47 -14.80 7.11
CA ALA A 136 -29.13 -15.31 7.46
C ALA A 136 -29.15 -16.85 7.57
N TYR A 137 -30.18 -17.42 8.25
CA TYR A 137 -30.35 -18.88 8.34
C TYR A 137 -30.49 -19.54 6.97
N LYS A 138 -31.28 -18.96 6.06
CA LYS A 138 -31.41 -19.42 4.67
C LYS A 138 -30.14 -19.27 3.86
N THR A 139 -29.38 -18.25 4.12
CA THR A 139 -28.06 -18.06 3.50
C THR A 139 -27.09 -19.14 3.94
N ILE A 140 -27.06 -19.47 5.23
CA ILE A 140 -26.27 -20.58 5.78
C ILE A 140 -26.70 -21.91 5.13
N GLU A 141 -28.01 -22.20 5.08
CA GLU A 141 -28.56 -23.39 4.42
C GLU A 141 -28.10 -23.50 2.96
N LYS A 142 -28.27 -22.44 2.17
CA LYS A 142 -27.84 -22.41 0.75
C LYS A 142 -26.35 -22.59 0.61
N TRP A 143 -25.55 -21.98 1.49
CA TRP A 143 -24.10 -22.09 1.45
C TRP A 143 -23.62 -23.53 1.61
N PHE A 144 -24.16 -24.27 2.60
CA PHE A 144 -23.85 -25.67 2.80
C PHE A 144 -24.36 -26.56 1.65
N ASN A 145 -25.59 -26.32 1.17
CA ASN A 145 -26.17 -27.10 0.07
C ASN A 145 -25.42 -26.92 -1.27
N ASN A 146 -24.74 -25.79 -1.45
CA ASN A 146 -23.92 -25.53 -2.66
C ASN A 146 -22.51 -26.14 -2.60
N LYS A 147 -22.13 -26.81 -1.50
CA LYS A 147 -20.83 -27.48 -1.41
C LYS A 147 -20.90 -28.86 -2.08
N GLU A 148 -19.86 -29.23 -2.83
CA GLU A 148 -19.74 -30.51 -3.52
C GLU A 148 -19.96 -31.71 -2.58
N ASN A 149 -19.49 -31.60 -1.35
CA ASN A 149 -19.72 -32.61 -0.33
C ASN A 149 -20.33 -31.97 0.92
N PHE A 150 -21.65 -32.04 1.00
CA PHE A 150 -22.45 -31.47 2.09
C PHE A 150 -22.04 -31.97 3.48
N GLN A 151 -21.89 -33.30 3.65
CA GLN A 151 -21.56 -33.89 4.95
C GLN A 151 -20.14 -33.51 5.40
N SER A 152 -19.20 -33.51 4.47
CA SER A 152 -17.82 -33.08 4.77
C SER A 152 -17.78 -31.58 5.14
N SER A 153 -18.59 -30.74 4.50
CA SER A 153 -18.61 -29.32 4.83
C SER A 153 -19.14 -29.03 6.23
N LEU A 154 -20.19 -29.75 6.67
CA LEU A 154 -20.70 -29.68 8.05
C LEU A 154 -19.61 -30.10 9.06
N THR A 155 -18.98 -31.26 8.82
CA THR A 155 -17.93 -31.78 9.70
C THR A 155 -16.73 -30.83 9.76
N ASN A 156 -16.33 -30.28 8.63
CA ASN A 156 -15.17 -29.38 8.54
C ASN A 156 -15.43 -28.07 9.29
N ILE A 157 -16.56 -27.40 9.10
CA ILE A 157 -16.87 -26.18 9.85
C ILE A 157 -16.91 -26.44 11.35
N ASN A 158 -17.54 -27.53 11.79
CA ASN A 158 -17.54 -27.90 13.21
C ASN A 158 -16.13 -28.10 13.76
N LYS A 159 -15.29 -28.84 13.02
CA LYS A 159 -13.88 -29.05 13.34
C LYS A 159 -13.09 -27.73 13.39
N TYR A 160 -13.33 -26.81 12.43
CA TYR A 160 -12.63 -25.53 12.39
C TYR A 160 -12.98 -24.65 13.59
N PHE A 161 -14.21 -24.70 14.07
CA PHE A 161 -14.62 -24.01 15.30
C PHE A 161 -13.88 -24.53 16.55
N ASP A 162 -13.60 -25.81 16.60
CA ASP A 162 -12.93 -26.44 17.74
C ASP A 162 -11.38 -26.37 17.64
N GLU A 163 -10.78 -26.16 16.45
CA GLU A 163 -9.34 -26.30 16.25
C GLU A 163 -8.62 -25.03 15.75
N CYS A 164 -9.25 -24.16 15.00
CA CYS A 164 -8.51 -23.07 14.34
C CYS A 164 -9.25 -21.72 14.20
N VAL A 165 -10.55 -21.68 14.39
CA VAL A 165 -11.28 -20.39 14.34
C VAL A 165 -11.35 -19.81 15.74
N ARG A 166 -10.73 -18.65 15.92
CA ARG A 166 -10.64 -17.94 17.20
C ARG A 166 -11.42 -16.62 17.16
N ILE A 167 -11.78 -16.15 18.34
CA ILE A 167 -12.24 -14.80 18.60
C ILE A 167 -11.29 -14.12 19.58
N ILE A 168 -11.21 -12.81 19.51
CA ILE A 168 -10.61 -12.01 20.57
C ILE A 168 -11.70 -11.76 21.60
N TRP A 169 -11.46 -12.31 22.80
CA TRP A 169 -12.34 -12.15 23.95
C TRP A 169 -11.86 -10.97 24.76
N TYR A 170 -12.66 -9.91 24.82
CA TYR A 170 -12.36 -8.73 25.60
C TYR A 170 -13.44 -8.56 26.69
N GLU A 171 -13.08 -8.88 27.93
CA GLU A 171 -13.96 -8.79 29.09
C GLU A 171 -13.62 -7.53 29.87
N VAL A 172 -14.60 -6.63 29.97
CA VAL A 172 -14.42 -5.33 30.62
C VAL A 172 -14.82 -5.41 32.09
N PRO A 173 -14.17 -4.57 32.95
CA PRO A 173 -14.52 -4.50 34.37
C PRO A 173 -15.94 -4.00 34.61
N ASP A 174 -16.55 -4.38 35.75
CA ASP A 174 -17.88 -3.90 36.16
C ASP A 174 -17.95 -2.38 36.38
N THR A 175 -16.79 -1.73 36.57
CA THR A 175 -16.68 -0.29 36.75
C THR A 175 -16.79 0.51 35.45
N GLU A 176 -16.66 -0.15 34.29
CA GLU A 176 -16.75 0.50 32.97
C GLU A 176 -18.22 0.73 32.60
N ASN A 177 -18.56 1.92 32.09
CA ASN A 177 -19.91 2.16 31.58
C ASN A 177 -20.09 1.49 30.21
N SER A 178 -20.97 0.50 30.13
CA SER A 178 -21.19 -0.27 28.90
C SER A 178 -21.71 0.59 27.74
N ILE A 179 -22.56 1.58 28.00
CA ILE A 179 -23.14 2.46 26.97
C ILE A 179 -22.07 3.39 26.42
N ASP A 180 -21.23 3.96 27.28
CA ASP A 180 -20.13 4.83 26.86
C ASP A 180 -19.10 4.04 26.05
N LEU A 181 -18.80 2.81 26.48
CA LEU A 181 -17.89 1.94 25.77
C LEU A 181 -18.48 1.49 24.42
N PHE A 182 -19.74 1.05 24.41
CA PHE A 182 -20.47 0.73 23.18
C PHE A 182 -20.50 1.92 22.22
N THR A 183 -20.76 3.11 22.72
CA THR A 183 -20.78 4.33 21.94
C THR A 183 -19.38 4.61 21.32
N ARG A 184 -18.33 4.53 22.13
CA ARG A 184 -16.94 4.71 21.66
C ARG A 184 -16.53 3.67 20.61
N LEU A 185 -16.89 2.40 20.80
CA LEU A 185 -16.59 1.32 19.85
C LEU A 185 -17.39 1.44 18.53
N ASN A 186 -18.56 2.11 18.57
CA ASN A 186 -19.44 2.25 17.39
C ASN A 186 -19.41 3.63 16.72
N ILE A 187 -18.92 4.69 17.39
CA ILE A 187 -18.77 6.05 16.83
C ILE A 187 -17.70 6.09 15.75
N GLY A 188 -17.83 5.30 14.72
CA GLY A 188 -16.93 5.31 13.57
C GLY A 188 -16.69 3.96 12.95
N LYS A 189 -17.26 2.86 13.50
CA LYS A 189 -17.05 1.48 13.01
C LYS A 189 -15.58 1.16 12.77
N ILE A 190 -14.66 1.64 13.61
CA ILE A 190 -13.25 1.29 13.53
C ILE A 190 -13.04 0.06 14.40
N PRO A 191 -12.74 -1.11 13.83
CA PRO A 191 -12.29 -2.24 14.62
C PRO A 191 -10.97 -1.87 15.30
N LEU A 192 -10.74 -2.34 16.52
CA LEU A 192 -9.45 -2.19 17.19
C LEU A 192 -8.33 -2.70 16.27
N THR A 193 -7.25 -1.95 16.15
CA THR A 193 -6.09 -2.37 15.38
C THR A 193 -5.25 -3.39 16.16
N SER A 194 -4.36 -4.10 15.47
CA SER A 194 -3.41 -5.00 16.16
C SER A 194 -2.57 -4.26 17.19
N SER A 195 -2.14 -3.03 16.87
CA SER A 195 -1.36 -2.19 17.78
C SER A 195 -2.12 -1.76 19.03
N GLU A 196 -3.40 -1.42 18.91
CA GLU A 196 -4.24 -1.10 20.07
C GLU A 196 -4.41 -2.30 21.00
N LEU A 197 -4.56 -3.51 20.43
CA LEU A 197 -4.62 -4.75 21.21
C LEU A 197 -3.29 -5.09 21.86
N VAL A 198 -2.16 -4.90 21.16
CA VAL A 198 -0.82 -5.09 21.73
C VAL A 198 -0.56 -4.05 22.84
N LYS A 199 -0.90 -2.77 22.63
CA LYS A 199 -0.81 -1.74 23.69
C LYS A 199 -1.61 -2.13 24.93
N ALA A 200 -2.83 -2.62 24.75
CA ALA A 200 -3.68 -3.08 25.85
C ALA A 200 -3.07 -4.26 26.62
N LEU A 201 -2.37 -5.18 25.92
CA LEU A 201 -1.67 -6.30 26.54
C LEU A 201 -0.57 -5.80 27.50
N PHE A 202 0.26 -4.83 27.08
CA PHE A 202 1.29 -4.23 27.92
C PHE A 202 0.71 -3.49 29.13
N LEU A 203 -0.30 -2.63 28.91
CA LEU A 203 -0.89 -1.84 29.98
C LEU A 203 -1.60 -2.69 31.03
N LYS A 204 -2.09 -3.87 30.64
CA LYS A 204 -2.71 -4.82 31.56
C LYS A 204 -1.69 -5.41 32.53
N GLU A 205 -0.54 -5.89 32.06
CA GLU A 205 0.49 -6.53 32.87
C GLU A 205 1.08 -5.54 33.90
N GLU A 206 1.23 -4.28 33.50
CA GLU A 206 1.73 -3.21 34.36
C GLU A 206 0.63 -2.55 35.21
N SER A 207 -0.53 -3.19 35.36
CA SER A 207 -1.69 -2.61 36.07
C SER A 207 -1.42 -2.22 37.53
N GLU A 208 -0.42 -2.84 38.17
CA GLU A 208 0.03 -2.51 39.54
C GLU A 208 1.12 -1.42 39.59
N ASN A 209 1.71 -1.05 38.44
CA ASN A 209 2.78 -0.04 38.34
C ASN A 209 2.35 1.13 37.43
N ALA A 210 1.63 2.09 38.03
CA ALA A 210 1.10 3.25 37.30
C ALA A 210 2.20 4.09 36.62
N ILE A 211 3.40 4.17 37.20
CA ILE A 211 4.52 4.93 36.62
C ILE A 211 4.97 4.25 35.33
N ARG A 212 5.13 2.92 35.35
CA ARG A 212 5.54 2.17 34.15
C ARG A 212 4.48 2.18 33.04
N GLN A 213 3.20 2.15 33.40
CA GLN A 213 2.11 2.32 32.41
C GLN A 213 2.19 3.69 31.72
N GLU A 214 2.46 4.76 32.48
CA GLU A 214 2.59 6.10 31.92
C GLU A 214 3.81 6.19 30.99
N GLU A 215 4.97 5.67 31.40
CA GLU A 215 6.18 5.61 30.57
C GLU A 215 5.94 4.87 29.25
N LEU A 216 5.40 3.66 29.30
CA LEU A 216 5.08 2.85 28.11
C LEU A 216 4.11 3.60 27.18
N SER A 217 3.09 4.24 27.74
CA SER A 217 2.14 5.02 26.94
C SER A 217 2.81 6.20 26.24
N LEU A 218 3.68 6.94 26.94
CA LEU A 218 4.40 8.07 26.38
C LEU A 218 5.40 7.64 25.30
N GLU A 219 6.14 6.57 25.52
CA GLU A 219 7.08 6.02 24.54
C GLU A 219 6.35 5.55 23.29
N TRP A 220 5.22 4.84 23.45
CA TRP A 220 4.35 4.40 22.35
C TRP A 220 3.84 5.57 21.52
N ASP A 221 3.29 6.58 22.18
CA ASP A 221 2.72 7.75 21.52
C ASP A 221 3.81 8.58 20.81
N ASN A 222 5.04 8.61 21.34
CA ASN A 222 6.18 9.23 20.69
C ASN A 222 6.60 8.47 19.42
N MET A 223 6.64 7.12 19.45
CA MET A 223 6.92 6.31 18.26
C MET A 223 5.86 6.56 17.19
N GLU A 224 4.59 6.50 17.55
CA GLU A 224 3.48 6.76 16.64
C GLU A 224 3.61 8.15 15.99
N LYS A 225 3.88 9.18 16.80
CA LYS A 225 4.08 10.55 16.34
C LYS A 225 5.24 10.68 15.34
N GLU A 226 6.37 10.04 15.62
CA GLU A 226 7.53 10.07 14.72
C GLU A 226 7.23 9.35 13.40
N LEU A 227 6.53 8.23 13.43
CA LEU A 227 6.09 7.50 12.24
C LEU A 227 5.09 8.28 11.38
N HIS A 228 4.39 9.27 11.94
CA HIS A 228 3.56 10.21 11.18
C HIS A 228 4.36 11.25 10.40
N ASN A 229 5.69 11.35 10.59
CA ASN A 229 6.53 12.16 9.72
C ASN A 229 6.48 11.62 8.29
N GLY A 230 6.03 12.43 7.33
CA GLY A 230 5.81 12.00 5.95
C GLY A 230 7.08 11.56 5.23
N ASP A 231 8.24 12.14 5.55
CA ASP A 231 9.53 11.76 4.96
C ASP A 231 10.02 10.43 5.54
N PHE A 232 9.85 10.23 6.85
CA PHE A 232 10.19 8.97 7.50
C PHE A 232 9.29 7.84 7.01
N TRP A 233 7.97 8.06 6.95
CA TRP A 233 7.03 7.09 6.40
C TRP A 233 7.33 6.75 4.95
N GLY A 234 7.55 7.76 4.11
CA GLY A 234 7.91 7.57 2.72
C GLY A 234 9.24 6.85 2.49
N PHE A 235 10.18 6.92 3.44
CA PHE A 235 11.39 6.12 3.44
C PHE A 235 11.10 4.63 3.73
N LEU A 236 10.24 4.34 4.72
CA LEU A 236 10.01 3.00 5.24
C LEU A 236 9.18 2.09 4.33
N THR A 237 8.20 2.63 3.60
CA THR A 237 7.22 1.80 2.89
C THR A 237 6.69 2.43 1.62
N ASN A 238 6.30 1.57 0.65
CA ASN A 238 5.54 1.95 -0.55
C ASN A 238 4.02 1.93 -0.30
N SER A 239 3.57 1.45 0.88
CA SER A 239 2.15 1.33 1.20
C SER A 239 1.50 2.70 1.38
N GLU A 240 0.26 2.83 0.89
CA GLU A 240 -0.58 3.98 1.15
C GLU A 240 -0.83 4.16 2.65
N THR A 241 -1.06 5.40 3.04
CA THR A 241 -1.25 5.75 4.45
C THR A 241 -2.46 5.08 5.07
N ASP A 242 -3.49 4.81 4.29
CA ASP A 242 -4.76 4.23 4.74
C ASP A 242 -4.64 2.74 5.10
N LYS A 243 -3.60 2.06 4.61
CA LYS A 243 -3.30 0.67 4.99
C LYS A 243 -2.94 0.54 6.47
N TYR A 244 -2.40 1.58 7.07
CA TYR A 244 -1.95 1.61 8.46
C TYR A 244 -2.62 2.77 9.21
N PRO A 245 -3.85 2.61 9.73
CA PRO A 245 -4.54 3.62 10.54
C PRO A 245 -3.69 4.07 11.74
N THR A 246 -3.01 3.13 12.38
CA THR A 246 -1.94 3.34 13.36
C THR A 246 -0.61 3.00 12.70
N ARG A 247 0.34 3.92 12.71
CA ARG A 247 1.63 3.77 12.01
C ARG A 247 2.56 2.76 12.67
N ILE A 248 2.44 2.59 13.98
CA ILE A 248 3.22 1.61 14.74
C ILE A 248 2.91 0.17 14.32
N ASP A 249 1.74 -0.08 13.73
CA ASP A 249 1.42 -1.40 13.16
C ASP A 249 2.47 -1.87 12.14
N LEU A 250 3.11 -0.95 11.40
CA LEU A 250 4.23 -1.30 10.51
C LEU A 250 5.39 -1.92 11.30
N VAL A 251 5.78 -1.33 12.43
CA VAL A 251 6.88 -1.85 13.26
C VAL A 251 6.53 -3.22 13.83
N LEU A 252 5.30 -3.38 14.29
CA LEU A 252 4.81 -4.65 14.82
C LEU A 252 4.71 -5.73 13.73
N ASP A 253 4.28 -5.37 12.52
CA ASP A 253 4.23 -6.27 11.36
C ASP A 253 5.63 -6.74 10.95
N LEU A 254 6.66 -5.88 11.04
CA LEU A 254 8.06 -6.25 10.79
C LEU A 254 8.55 -7.31 11.79
N ILE A 255 8.26 -7.14 13.07
CA ILE A 255 8.68 -8.07 14.13
C ILE A 255 7.96 -9.41 13.99
N SER A 256 6.64 -9.37 13.75
CA SER A 256 5.83 -10.57 13.56
C SER A 256 6.04 -11.25 12.20
N VAL A 257 6.88 -10.67 11.31
CA VAL A 257 7.13 -11.14 9.95
C VAL A 257 5.82 -11.32 9.17
N LYS A 258 4.89 -10.37 9.32
CA LYS A 258 3.64 -10.36 8.57
C LYS A 258 3.88 -9.91 7.14
N THR A 259 3.37 -10.69 6.20
CA THR A 259 3.49 -10.42 4.76
C THR A 259 2.14 -10.04 4.14
N GLU A 260 2.14 -9.56 2.89
CA GLU A 260 0.89 -9.28 2.15
C GLU A 260 0.06 -10.53 1.84
N ALA A 261 0.67 -11.71 1.92
CA ALA A 261 -0.04 -12.98 1.75
C ALA A 261 -0.87 -13.36 2.99
N ASP A 262 -0.56 -12.78 4.16
CA ASP A 262 -1.27 -13.02 5.41
C ASP A 262 -2.58 -12.23 5.42
N LYS A 263 -3.69 -12.93 5.22
CA LYS A 263 -5.04 -12.32 5.19
C LYS A 263 -5.64 -12.12 6.58
N GLU A 264 -5.01 -12.68 7.62
CA GLU A 264 -5.49 -12.57 8.99
C GLU A 264 -5.24 -11.17 9.55
N VAL A 265 -6.31 -10.46 9.87
CA VAL A 265 -6.25 -9.06 10.32
C VAL A 265 -5.45 -8.93 11.62
N TYR A 266 -5.59 -9.87 12.55
CA TYR A 266 -4.99 -9.83 13.88
C TYR A 266 -3.77 -10.74 14.05
N ARG A 267 -3.17 -11.23 12.95
CA ARG A 267 -1.98 -12.09 12.99
C ARG A 267 -0.86 -11.49 13.84
N THR A 268 -0.64 -10.20 13.70
CA THR A 268 0.38 -9.45 14.45
C THR A 268 0.11 -9.49 15.95
N PHE A 269 -1.11 -9.22 16.38
CA PHE A 269 -1.50 -9.36 17.79
C PHE A 269 -1.29 -10.78 18.31
N PHE A 270 -1.71 -11.82 17.55
CA PHE A 270 -1.53 -13.21 17.96
C PHE A 270 -0.08 -13.62 18.07
N HIS A 271 0.80 -13.05 17.25
CA HIS A 271 2.23 -13.29 17.40
C HIS A 271 2.70 -12.89 18.80
N PHE A 272 2.43 -11.66 19.22
CA PHE A 272 2.86 -11.16 20.53
C PHE A 272 2.18 -11.87 21.71
N ASP A 273 0.89 -12.11 21.61
CA ASP A 273 0.14 -12.90 22.62
C ASP A 273 0.70 -14.33 22.76
N SER A 274 1.04 -14.97 21.64
CA SER A 274 1.64 -16.31 21.64
C SER A 274 3.06 -16.31 22.25
N GLU A 275 3.90 -15.33 21.89
CA GLU A 275 5.25 -15.22 22.45
C GLU A 275 5.21 -15.00 23.97
N HIS A 276 4.31 -14.15 24.44
CA HIS A 276 4.09 -13.94 25.86
C HIS A 276 3.62 -15.23 26.54
N LYS A 277 2.64 -15.94 25.99
CA LYS A 277 2.15 -17.23 26.52
C LYS A 277 3.20 -18.35 26.54
N LYS A 278 4.19 -18.28 25.66
CA LYS A 278 5.36 -19.19 25.65
C LYS A 278 6.41 -18.83 26.71
N GLY A 279 6.22 -17.75 27.46
CA GLY A 279 7.08 -17.32 28.57
C GLY A 279 8.05 -16.19 28.24
N LYS A 280 7.95 -15.53 27.08
CA LYS A 280 8.69 -14.30 26.81
C LYS A 280 8.08 -13.17 27.63
N SER A 281 8.86 -12.48 28.46
CA SER A 281 8.35 -11.35 29.24
C SER A 281 7.89 -10.22 28.33
N LEU A 282 6.89 -9.46 28.75
CA LEU A 282 6.44 -8.29 28.00
C LEU A 282 7.54 -7.22 27.92
N GLU A 283 8.39 -7.11 28.92
CA GLU A 283 9.56 -6.23 28.88
C GLU A 283 10.51 -6.58 27.72
N ASN A 284 10.85 -7.86 27.53
CA ASN A 284 11.67 -8.31 26.40
C ASN A 284 10.99 -8.07 25.04
N ILE A 285 9.67 -8.19 24.98
CA ILE A 285 8.91 -7.87 23.76
C ILE A 285 8.94 -6.37 23.49
N TRP A 286 8.81 -5.56 24.54
CA TRP A 286 8.90 -4.11 24.45
C TRP A 286 10.28 -3.64 23.99
N ASP A 287 11.34 -4.20 24.55
CA ASP A 287 12.72 -3.92 24.15
C ASP A 287 12.93 -4.25 22.65
N GLU A 288 12.35 -5.33 22.15
CA GLU A 288 12.42 -5.68 20.72
C GLU A 288 11.70 -4.65 19.85
N ILE A 289 10.54 -4.14 20.29
CA ILE A 289 9.80 -3.09 19.59
C ILE A 289 10.61 -1.79 19.55
N GLN A 290 11.14 -1.37 20.69
CA GLN A 290 11.98 -0.17 20.80
C GLN A 290 13.24 -0.29 19.95
N HIS A 291 13.94 -1.42 20.04
CA HIS A 291 15.17 -1.65 19.28
C HIS A 291 14.91 -1.62 17.76
N THR A 292 13.83 -2.26 17.31
CA THR A 292 13.43 -2.23 15.90
C THR A 292 13.14 -0.80 15.45
N PHE A 293 12.35 -0.05 16.20
CA PHE A 293 12.05 1.35 15.87
C PHE A 293 13.30 2.23 15.83
N LEU A 294 14.20 2.10 16.81
CA LEU A 294 15.45 2.86 16.87
C LEU A 294 16.39 2.50 15.69
N THR A 295 16.43 1.24 15.28
CA THR A 295 17.17 0.81 14.09
C THR A 295 16.64 1.50 12.82
N LEU A 296 15.32 1.51 12.64
CA LEU A 296 14.69 2.21 11.50
C LEU A 296 15.00 3.72 11.52
N LYS A 297 15.00 4.32 12.69
CA LYS A 297 15.34 5.74 12.90
C LYS A 297 16.82 6.02 12.63
N GLU A 298 17.71 5.13 13.01
CA GLU A 298 19.13 5.21 12.68
C GLU A 298 19.32 5.17 11.16
N TRP A 299 18.70 4.23 10.46
CA TRP A 299 18.76 4.14 9.00
C TRP A 299 18.21 5.39 8.31
N PHE A 300 17.11 5.92 8.83
CA PHE A 300 16.56 7.18 8.34
C PHE A 300 17.53 8.35 8.55
N SER A 301 18.25 8.37 9.67
CA SER A 301 19.18 9.46 10.03
C SER A 301 20.51 9.39 9.28
N ASP A 302 21.01 8.18 9.01
CA ASP A 302 22.26 7.98 8.26
C ASP A 302 22.03 8.28 6.78
N HIS A 303 22.83 9.19 6.23
CA HIS A 303 22.67 9.67 4.85
C HIS A 303 22.85 8.56 3.80
N GLU A 304 23.77 7.64 4.02
CA GLU A 304 24.05 6.54 3.10
C GLU A 304 22.94 5.46 3.18
N PHE A 305 22.58 5.04 4.40
CA PHE A 305 21.51 4.06 4.59
C PHE A 305 20.17 4.58 4.08
N TYR A 306 19.87 5.86 4.33
CA TYR A 306 18.66 6.49 3.81
C TYR A 306 18.49 6.32 2.30
N HIS A 307 19.54 6.66 1.53
CA HIS A 307 19.44 6.61 0.07
C HIS A 307 19.42 5.17 -0.45
N LYS A 308 20.25 4.29 0.09
CA LYS A 308 20.35 2.89 -0.38
C LYS A 308 19.12 2.07 -0.03
N ILE A 309 18.69 2.11 1.23
CA ILE A 309 17.49 1.41 1.69
C ILE A 309 16.25 1.98 1.02
N GLY A 310 16.12 3.31 1.00
CA GLY A 310 14.99 3.98 0.36
C GLY A 310 14.86 3.63 -1.13
N TYR A 311 15.99 3.51 -1.87
CA TYR A 311 15.98 3.04 -3.26
C TYR A 311 15.51 1.59 -3.37
N LEU A 312 16.04 0.67 -2.56
CA LEU A 312 15.68 -0.75 -2.60
C LEU A 312 14.18 -0.96 -2.36
N ILE A 313 13.60 -0.19 -1.43
CA ILE A 313 12.17 -0.20 -1.14
C ILE A 313 11.38 0.46 -2.29
N ALA A 314 11.76 1.67 -2.72
CA ALA A 314 11.05 2.41 -3.76
C ALA A 314 11.04 1.69 -5.11
N SER A 315 12.10 0.96 -5.43
CA SER A 315 12.22 0.13 -6.64
C SER A 315 11.55 -1.25 -6.54
N ASN A 316 10.94 -1.58 -5.40
CA ASN A 316 10.43 -2.93 -5.08
C ASN A 316 11.48 -4.04 -5.24
N SER A 317 12.77 -3.73 -5.02
CA SER A 317 13.85 -4.70 -5.16
C SER A 317 14.06 -5.52 -3.89
N ARG A 318 13.78 -4.94 -2.72
CA ARG A 318 13.76 -5.61 -1.42
C ARG A 318 12.62 -5.04 -0.57
N THR A 319 12.05 -5.87 0.29
CA THR A 319 11.10 -5.41 1.32
C THR A 319 11.84 -4.93 2.56
N LEU A 320 11.19 -4.10 3.36
CA LEU A 320 11.78 -3.63 4.64
C LEU A 320 12.01 -4.82 5.61
N ILE A 321 11.16 -5.84 5.56
CA ILE A 321 11.30 -7.08 6.35
C ILE A 321 12.59 -7.82 5.95
N ASP A 322 12.85 -7.99 4.66
CA ASP A 322 14.06 -8.66 4.17
C ASP A 322 15.31 -7.91 4.64
N ILE A 323 15.32 -6.58 4.47
CA ILE A 323 16.44 -5.73 4.87
C ILE A 323 16.70 -5.81 6.38
N LEU A 324 15.64 -5.79 7.19
CA LEU A 324 15.75 -5.89 8.65
C LEU A 324 16.28 -7.26 9.10
N ASN A 325 15.81 -8.34 8.48
CA ASN A 325 16.29 -9.68 8.78
C ASN A 325 17.76 -9.86 8.41
N ASP A 326 18.17 -9.35 7.25
CA ASP A 326 19.57 -9.40 6.81
C ASP A 326 20.50 -8.50 7.65
N TYR A 327 19.97 -7.48 8.31
CA TYR A 327 20.75 -6.62 9.21
C TYR A 327 21.10 -7.28 10.53
N LYS A 328 20.24 -8.13 11.09
CA LYS A 328 20.33 -8.66 12.47
C LYS A 328 21.70 -9.25 12.83
N ASP A 329 22.36 -9.91 11.89
CA ASP A 329 23.62 -10.63 12.11
C ASP A 329 24.84 -9.93 11.47
N LYS A 330 24.73 -8.67 11.05
CA LYS A 330 25.80 -7.96 10.34
C LYS A 330 26.31 -6.75 11.13
N SER A 331 27.61 -6.55 11.08
CA SER A 331 28.21 -5.27 11.44
C SER A 331 27.77 -4.17 10.46
N LYS A 332 27.89 -2.89 10.85
CA LYS A 332 27.57 -1.76 9.96
C LYS A 332 28.34 -1.80 8.63
N THR A 333 29.58 -2.29 8.63
CA THR A 333 30.41 -2.42 7.43
C THR A 333 29.87 -3.51 6.51
N GLU A 334 29.57 -4.69 7.06
CA GLU A 334 28.98 -5.80 6.31
C GLU A 334 27.59 -5.44 5.77
N PHE A 335 26.84 -4.67 6.53
CA PHE A 335 25.52 -4.21 6.07
C PHE A 335 25.62 -3.20 4.92
N ARG A 336 26.60 -2.29 4.93
CA ARG A 336 26.88 -1.42 3.76
C ARG A 336 27.21 -2.24 2.52
N GLN A 337 28.01 -3.27 2.69
CA GLN A 337 28.38 -4.19 1.61
C GLN A 337 27.17 -4.94 1.07
N TYR A 338 26.33 -5.47 1.96
CA TYR A 338 25.06 -6.11 1.61
C TYR A 338 24.13 -5.17 0.81
N LEU A 339 23.98 -3.91 1.23
CA LEU A 339 23.16 -2.94 0.51
C LEU A 339 23.72 -2.66 -0.90
N ASN A 340 25.04 -2.57 -1.05
CA ASN A 340 25.67 -2.40 -2.35
C ASN A 340 25.42 -3.59 -3.27
N GLU A 341 25.60 -4.81 -2.77
CA GLU A 341 25.33 -6.03 -3.55
C GLU A 341 23.83 -6.16 -3.88
N SER A 342 22.94 -5.80 -2.97
CA SER A 342 21.50 -5.77 -3.23
C SER A 342 21.10 -4.76 -4.32
N ILE A 343 21.79 -3.61 -4.37
CA ILE A 343 21.58 -2.62 -5.43
C ILE A 343 22.13 -3.15 -6.76
N LYS A 344 23.36 -3.71 -6.79
CA LYS A 344 23.91 -4.34 -7.99
C LYS A 344 22.99 -5.41 -8.55
N GLU A 345 22.47 -6.30 -7.69
CA GLU A 345 21.54 -7.35 -8.10
C GLU A 345 20.23 -6.76 -8.65
N SER A 346 19.76 -5.64 -8.11
CA SER A 346 18.52 -4.98 -8.55
C SER A 346 18.60 -4.44 -9.98
N ILE A 347 19.79 -4.12 -10.47
CA ILE A 347 20.06 -3.59 -11.82
C ILE A 347 20.85 -4.57 -12.70
N LYS A 348 20.95 -5.83 -12.31
CA LYS A 348 21.56 -6.89 -13.11
C LYS A 348 20.59 -7.30 -14.22
N PHE A 349 20.66 -6.61 -15.33
CA PHE A 349 19.82 -6.87 -16.50
C PHE A 349 20.48 -7.87 -17.44
N LYS A 350 19.69 -8.46 -18.34
CA LYS A 350 20.20 -9.39 -19.36
C LYS A 350 21.01 -8.69 -20.46
N LYS A 351 20.71 -7.42 -20.71
CA LYS A 351 21.39 -6.56 -21.68
C LYS A 351 22.29 -5.58 -20.95
N VAL A 352 23.36 -5.16 -21.59
CA VAL A 352 24.18 -4.05 -21.14
C VAL A 352 23.32 -2.79 -21.05
N TYR A 353 23.51 -1.97 -20.03
CA TYR A 353 22.65 -0.78 -19.80
C TYR A 353 22.61 0.18 -21.00
N THR A 354 23.68 0.27 -21.82
CA THR A 354 23.73 1.10 -23.03
C THR A 354 22.84 0.57 -24.17
N GLU A 355 22.49 -0.72 -24.14
CA GLU A 355 21.63 -1.39 -25.11
C GLU A 355 20.16 -1.46 -24.68
N LEU A 356 19.82 -0.91 -23.51
CA LEU A 356 18.45 -0.88 -23.03
C LEU A 356 17.59 0.01 -23.91
N ASN A 357 16.44 -0.55 -24.30
CA ASN A 357 15.50 0.08 -25.22
C ASN A 357 14.12 0.25 -24.57
N TYR A 358 13.47 1.37 -24.82
CA TYR A 358 12.17 1.73 -24.26
C TYR A 358 11.08 0.68 -24.52
N GLU A 359 11.07 0.07 -25.69
CA GLU A 359 10.04 -0.89 -26.09
C GLU A 359 10.16 -2.22 -25.35
N ASP A 360 11.39 -2.71 -25.18
CA ASP A 360 11.67 -4.03 -24.60
C ASP A 360 12.00 -3.98 -23.10
N ASN A 361 12.56 -2.86 -22.62
CA ASN A 361 13.21 -2.77 -21.29
C ASN A 361 12.65 -1.61 -20.46
N TYR A 362 11.35 -1.32 -20.58
CA TYR A 362 10.72 -0.19 -19.90
C TYR A 362 10.95 -0.16 -18.38
N ASN A 363 10.76 -1.29 -17.72
CA ASN A 363 10.88 -1.37 -16.26
C ASN A 363 12.34 -1.32 -15.79
N GLU A 364 13.26 -1.89 -16.56
CA GLU A 364 14.70 -1.84 -16.32
C GLU A 364 15.22 -0.41 -16.41
N ILE A 365 14.85 0.31 -17.47
CA ILE A 365 15.23 1.73 -17.65
C ILE A 365 14.64 2.56 -16.51
N LYS A 366 13.38 2.36 -16.16
CA LYS A 366 12.74 3.08 -15.04
C LYS A 366 13.48 2.86 -13.72
N LYS A 367 13.87 1.64 -13.44
CA LYS A 367 14.63 1.28 -12.23
C LYS A 367 16.03 1.90 -12.22
N LEU A 368 16.72 1.86 -13.36
CA LEU A 368 18.05 2.46 -13.51
C LEU A 368 18.02 3.98 -13.35
N LEU A 369 17.05 4.65 -13.97
CA LEU A 369 16.90 6.09 -13.86
C LEU A 369 16.48 6.53 -12.44
N LEU A 370 15.71 5.69 -11.72
CA LEU A 370 15.45 5.94 -10.31
C LEU A 370 16.75 5.88 -9.49
N LEU A 371 17.57 4.83 -9.69
CA LEU A 371 18.86 4.71 -9.01
C LEU A 371 19.76 5.90 -9.33
N PHE A 372 19.83 6.29 -10.60
CA PHE A 372 20.61 7.44 -11.03
C PHE A 372 20.18 8.73 -10.33
N ASN A 373 18.88 8.97 -10.19
CA ASN A 373 18.36 10.13 -9.45
C ASN A 373 18.70 10.08 -7.96
N VAL A 374 18.56 8.90 -7.33
CA VAL A 374 18.84 8.71 -5.89
C VAL A 374 20.32 8.91 -5.60
N GLU A 375 21.20 8.27 -6.38
CA GLU A 375 22.64 8.35 -6.20
C GLU A 375 23.20 9.74 -6.57
N SER A 376 22.66 10.38 -7.61
CA SER A 376 23.05 11.77 -7.93
C SER A 376 22.76 12.73 -6.78
N VAL A 377 21.62 12.58 -6.10
CA VAL A 377 21.30 13.38 -4.91
C VAL A 377 22.22 13.02 -3.74
N ARG A 378 22.50 11.73 -3.53
CA ARG A 378 23.37 11.25 -2.45
C ARG A 378 24.81 11.76 -2.58
N LEU A 379 25.33 11.84 -3.80
CA LEU A 379 26.72 12.22 -4.09
C LEU A 379 26.94 13.75 -4.10
N ILE A 380 25.89 14.55 -3.96
CA ILE A 380 26.07 16.01 -3.79
C ILE A 380 26.79 16.28 -2.46
N ASP A 381 27.83 17.09 -2.51
CA ASP A 381 28.80 17.33 -1.42
C ASP A 381 28.21 17.89 -0.11
N ASP A 382 27.00 18.33 -0.13
CA ASP A 382 26.30 18.93 1.00
C ASP A 382 25.69 17.89 1.98
N LYS A 383 25.85 16.62 1.92
CA LYS A 383 25.34 15.53 2.82
C LYS A 383 24.02 15.79 3.56
N LYS A 384 23.39 16.95 3.36
CA LYS A 384 22.08 17.35 3.90
C LYS A 384 20.96 17.10 2.91
N ARG A 385 21.27 17.05 1.63
CA ARG A 385 20.29 16.76 0.59
C ARG A 385 19.89 15.31 0.65
N ARG A 386 18.58 15.09 0.61
CA ARG A 386 17.97 13.77 0.64
C ARG A 386 17.03 13.61 -0.55
N PHE A 387 17.06 12.42 -1.14
CA PHE A 387 16.07 12.11 -2.17
C PHE A 387 14.66 12.05 -1.52
N PRO A 388 13.67 12.76 -2.07
CA PRO A 388 12.37 12.91 -1.41
C PRO A 388 11.46 11.69 -1.66
N PHE A 389 11.75 10.53 -1.05
CA PHE A 389 10.99 9.30 -1.24
C PHE A 389 9.49 9.47 -1.01
N GLY A 390 9.11 10.25 0.02
CA GLY A 390 7.70 10.51 0.31
C GLY A 390 6.97 11.25 -0.81
N ARG A 391 7.63 12.19 -1.49
CA ARG A 391 7.07 12.87 -2.67
C ARG A 391 7.08 11.95 -3.89
N HIS A 392 8.20 11.24 -4.09
CA HIS A 392 8.35 10.32 -5.22
C HIS A 392 7.24 9.27 -5.24
N LYS A 393 6.89 8.68 -4.08
CA LYS A 393 5.89 7.61 -3.98
C LYS A 393 4.44 8.06 -4.15
N LYS A 394 4.16 9.35 -4.06
CA LYS A 394 2.82 9.92 -4.30
C LYS A 394 2.47 10.07 -5.79
N GLU A 395 3.45 9.94 -6.66
CA GLU A 395 3.32 10.14 -8.09
C GLU A 395 3.45 8.82 -8.84
N ASN A 396 2.69 8.67 -9.91
CA ASN A 396 2.89 7.57 -10.85
C ASN A 396 3.97 7.98 -11.85
N TRP A 397 5.11 7.33 -11.81
CA TRP A 397 6.26 7.62 -12.66
C TRP A 397 6.21 6.87 -13.97
N SER A 398 6.55 7.58 -15.06
CA SER A 398 6.69 7.07 -16.40
C SER A 398 8.01 7.51 -17.04
N LEU A 399 8.42 6.78 -18.07
CA LEU A 399 9.54 7.19 -18.91
C LEU A 399 9.03 8.24 -19.90
N GLU A 400 9.79 9.30 -20.06
CA GLU A 400 9.57 10.35 -21.04
C GLU A 400 10.74 10.42 -21.99
N HIS A 401 10.45 10.51 -23.31
CA HIS A 401 11.47 10.78 -24.32
C HIS A 401 11.94 12.23 -24.18
N ILE A 402 13.23 12.43 -23.98
CA ILE A 402 13.82 13.76 -23.86
C ILE A 402 13.57 14.54 -25.17
N HIS A 403 13.80 13.90 -26.32
CA HIS A 403 13.41 14.40 -27.63
C HIS A 403 12.41 13.42 -28.28
N ALA A 404 11.23 13.86 -28.67
CA ALA A 404 10.24 13.05 -29.35
C ALA A 404 10.31 13.27 -30.87
N GLN A 405 10.30 12.17 -31.64
CA GLN A 405 10.36 12.19 -33.10
C GLN A 405 8.97 12.31 -33.74
N HIS A 406 7.93 11.80 -33.09
CA HIS A 406 6.56 11.81 -33.60
C HIS A 406 5.61 12.29 -32.51
N SER A 407 4.65 13.10 -32.93
CA SER A 407 3.59 13.61 -32.09
C SER A 407 2.26 12.92 -32.40
N ASP A 408 2.22 11.62 -32.30
CA ASP A 408 0.97 10.87 -32.40
C ASP A 408 0.08 11.19 -31.20
N GLY A 409 -1.19 11.48 -31.45
CA GLY A 409 -2.18 11.61 -30.38
C GLY A 409 -2.72 13.01 -30.06
N LEU A 410 -2.41 14.03 -30.86
CA LEU A 410 -3.09 15.34 -30.75
C LEU A 410 -4.49 15.26 -31.39
N GLN A 411 -5.42 14.64 -30.66
CA GLN A 411 -6.74 14.29 -31.16
C GLN A 411 -7.70 15.50 -31.26
N THR A 412 -7.47 16.58 -30.49
CA THR A 412 -8.35 17.74 -30.45
C THR A 412 -7.68 18.98 -31.02
N ASN A 413 -8.48 19.88 -31.61
CA ASN A 413 -7.98 21.14 -32.14
C ASN A 413 -7.39 22.05 -31.06
N GLU A 414 -7.89 21.94 -29.81
CA GLU A 414 -7.33 22.64 -28.64
C GLU A 414 -5.89 22.22 -28.37
N LYS A 415 -5.65 20.89 -28.30
CA LYS A 415 -4.29 20.35 -28.09
C LYS A 415 -3.35 20.71 -29.26
N ARG A 416 -3.84 20.69 -30.51
CA ARG A 416 -3.04 21.13 -31.66
C ARG A 416 -2.66 22.61 -31.55
N LYS A 417 -3.59 23.47 -31.12
CA LYS A 417 -3.35 24.88 -30.89
C LYS A 417 -2.33 25.11 -29.77
N GLU A 418 -2.43 24.40 -28.65
CA GLU A 418 -1.44 24.46 -27.55
C GLU A 418 -0.05 24.03 -28.05
N TRP A 419 0.03 22.98 -28.80
CA TRP A 419 1.26 22.48 -29.41
C TRP A 419 1.89 23.57 -30.34
N LEU A 420 1.10 24.14 -31.26
CA LEU A 420 1.57 25.22 -32.14
C LEU A 420 2.11 26.41 -31.35
N LYS A 421 1.40 26.88 -30.34
CA LYS A 421 1.83 28.01 -29.49
C LYS A 421 3.16 27.74 -28.78
N ALA A 422 3.34 26.56 -28.25
CA ALA A 422 4.59 26.16 -27.56
C ALA A 422 5.78 26.16 -28.55
N HIS A 423 5.58 25.61 -29.76
CA HIS A 423 6.65 25.51 -30.76
C HIS A 423 6.95 26.83 -31.48
N ILE A 424 5.98 27.72 -31.59
CA ILE A 424 6.24 29.11 -32.06
C ILE A 424 7.28 29.81 -31.17
N LYS A 425 7.15 29.66 -29.84
CA LYS A 425 8.13 30.23 -28.90
C LYS A 425 9.53 29.65 -29.12
N SER A 426 9.60 28.36 -29.37
CA SER A 426 10.88 27.67 -29.64
C SER A 426 11.51 28.14 -30.96
N LEU A 427 10.73 28.24 -32.03
CA LEU A 427 11.21 28.73 -33.33
C LEU A 427 11.65 30.17 -33.27
N GLN A 428 10.92 31.05 -32.53
CA GLN A 428 11.32 32.45 -32.31
C GLN A 428 12.67 32.57 -31.60
N SER A 429 12.98 31.65 -30.67
CA SER A 429 14.26 31.66 -29.94
C SER A 429 15.45 31.19 -30.79
N ILE A 430 15.21 30.38 -31.81
CA ILE A 430 16.25 29.91 -32.76
C ILE A 430 16.54 30.95 -33.83
N GLY A 431 15.54 31.74 -34.24
CA GLY A 431 15.62 32.69 -35.34
C GLY A 431 15.45 32.04 -36.72
N GLU A 432 15.41 32.86 -37.79
CA GLU A 432 15.39 32.45 -39.21
C GLU A 432 14.23 31.57 -39.70
N GLN A 433 13.12 31.40 -38.93
CA GLN A 433 11.98 30.52 -39.24
C GLN A 433 10.68 31.29 -39.42
N ASN A 434 10.73 32.54 -39.89
CA ASN A 434 9.57 33.44 -39.96
C ASN A 434 8.41 32.91 -40.82
N ASP A 435 8.71 32.22 -41.93
CA ASP A 435 7.69 31.67 -42.81
C ASP A 435 6.93 30.53 -42.11
N LEU A 436 7.66 29.64 -41.41
CA LEU A 436 7.05 28.55 -40.68
C LEU A 436 6.22 29.04 -39.50
N ILE A 437 6.67 30.04 -38.78
CA ILE A 437 5.92 30.71 -37.72
C ILE A 437 4.61 31.32 -38.27
N SER A 438 4.68 31.98 -39.43
CA SER A 438 3.49 32.56 -40.07
C SER A 438 2.46 31.49 -40.48
N GLU A 439 2.91 30.33 -41.04
CA GLU A 439 2.03 29.20 -41.33
C GLU A 439 1.33 28.69 -40.06
N MET A 440 2.06 28.60 -38.93
CA MET A 440 1.52 28.13 -37.64
C MET A 440 0.49 29.13 -37.06
N GLU A 441 0.75 30.42 -37.13
CA GLU A 441 -0.16 31.47 -36.65
C GLU A 441 -1.46 31.51 -37.47
N GLN A 442 -1.37 31.31 -38.78
CA GLN A 442 -2.55 31.22 -39.66
C GLN A 442 -3.41 30.00 -39.28
N LEU A 443 -2.80 28.85 -38.98
CA LEU A 443 -3.54 27.68 -38.54
C LEU A 443 -4.20 27.90 -37.18
N ILE A 444 -3.53 28.52 -36.22
CA ILE A 444 -4.12 28.91 -34.92
C ILE A 444 -5.35 29.77 -35.14
N LYS A 445 -5.24 30.81 -35.97
CA LYS A 445 -6.38 31.69 -36.30
C LYS A 445 -7.55 30.95 -36.92
N SER A 446 -7.29 30.00 -37.82
CA SER A 446 -8.31 29.12 -38.42
C SER A 446 -9.01 28.25 -37.36
N ILE A 447 -8.28 27.76 -36.37
CA ILE A 447 -8.85 27.01 -35.24
C ILE A 447 -9.74 27.90 -34.38
N ASP A 448 -9.31 29.13 -34.10
CA ASP A 448 -10.08 30.10 -33.30
C ASP A 448 -11.39 30.51 -33.97
N GLU A 449 -11.36 30.70 -35.32
CA GLU A 449 -12.55 31.03 -36.10
C GLU A 449 -13.54 29.84 -36.20
N ASN A 450 -13.06 28.61 -36.24
CA ASN A 450 -13.90 27.40 -36.31
C ASN A 450 -13.32 26.22 -35.52
N PRO A 451 -13.52 26.17 -34.19
CA PRO A 451 -12.91 25.13 -33.32
C PRO A 451 -13.28 23.69 -33.64
N LYS A 452 -14.40 23.46 -34.31
CA LYS A 452 -14.92 22.12 -34.66
C LYS A 452 -14.57 21.65 -36.06
N THR A 453 -13.82 22.41 -36.85
CA THR A 453 -13.47 22.00 -38.21
C THR A 453 -12.58 20.76 -38.24
N THR A 454 -12.91 19.79 -39.09
CA THR A 454 -12.14 18.57 -39.28
C THR A 454 -10.93 18.77 -40.20
N LYS A 455 -10.91 19.81 -41.00
CA LYS A 455 -9.81 20.11 -41.95
C LYS A 455 -8.50 20.50 -41.29
N VAL A 456 -8.54 20.87 -39.99
CA VAL A 456 -7.32 21.21 -39.23
C VAL A 456 -6.31 20.08 -39.21
N LYS A 457 -6.76 18.84 -39.13
CA LYS A 457 -5.86 17.67 -39.08
C LYS A 457 -5.00 17.56 -40.35
N GLU A 458 -5.60 17.72 -41.50
CA GLU A 458 -4.92 17.60 -42.79
C GLU A 458 -3.84 18.68 -43.01
N THR A 459 -4.07 19.88 -42.45
CA THR A 459 -3.10 20.97 -42.53
C THR A 459 -2.06 20.87 -41.42
N PHE A 460 -2.46 20.39 -40.26
CA PHE A 460 -1.60 20.30 -39.07
C PHE A 460 -0.48 19.24 -39.24
N GLU A 461 -0.76 18.06 -39.74
CA GLU A 461 0.21 16.98 -39.85
C GLU A 461 1.44 17.33 -40.71
N PRO A 462 1.31 17.88 -41.94
CA PRO A 462 2.46 18.35 -42.71
C PRO A 462 3.23 19.51 -42.04
N LEU A 463 2.51 20.44 -41.43
CA LEU A 463 3.11 21.57 -40.71
C LEU A 463 3.89 21.09 -39.49
N GLN A 464 3.32 20.18 -38.74
CA GLN A 464 3.97 19.53 -37.60
C GLN A 464 5.29 18.87 -38.00
N GLN A 465 5.32 18.12 -39.12
CA GLN A 465 6.54 17.50 -39.61
C GLN A 465 7.63 18.54 -39.96
N LYS A 466 7.26 19.65 -40.58
CA LYS A 466 8.19 20.76 -40.86
C LYS A 466 8.80 21.32 -39.56
N VAL A 467 7.95 21.53 -38.53
CA VAL A 467 8.36 22.08 -37.24
C VAL A 467 9.28 21.11 -36.51
N VAL A 468 8.91 19.82 -36.46
CA VAL A 468 9.75 18.79 -35.84
C VAL A 468 11.09 18.70 -36.52
N THR A 469 11.14 18.71 -37.86
CA THR A 469 12.41 18.68 -38.62
C THR A 469 13.28 19.91 -38.31
N ALA A 470 12.68 21.12 -38.26
CA ALA A 470 13.40 22.34 -37.93
C ALA A 470 13.96 22.36 -36.49
N LEU A 471 13.29 21.64 -35.58
CA LEU A 471 13.65 21.54 -34.16
C LEU A 471 14.34 20.22 -33.81
N SER A 472 14.72 19.41 -34.78
CA SER A 472 15.49 18.16 -34.59
C SER A 472 16.97 18.39 -34.80
N PRO A 473 17.86 17.66 -34.08
CA PRO A 473 19.29 17.71 -34.33
C PRO A 473 19.62 17.22 -35.76
N GLN A 474 20.60 17.81 -36.39
CA GLN A 474 21.01 17.45 -37.75
C GLN A 474 21.85 16.15 -37.84
N ASP A 475 22.31 15.66 -36.69
CA ASP A 475 23.07 14.39 -36.54
C ASP A 475 22.17 13.16 -36.43
N ALA A 476 20.98 13.22 -37.00
CA ALA A 476 19.91 12.27 -36.80
C ALA A 476 20.20 10.88 -37.37
N ASP A 477 20.83 10.05 -36.57
CA ASP A 477 20.61 8.62 -36.58
C ASP A 477 19.28 8.38 -35.85
N SER A 478 18.28 7.81 -36.51
CA SER A 478 16.93 7.62 -35.96
C SER A 478 16.90 6.61 -34.80
N ASP A 479 17.94 5.79 -34.67
CA ASP A 479 17.98 4.64 -33.78
C ASP A 479 18.08 5.02 -32.29
N TYR A 480 18.46 6.28 -31.96
CA TYR A 480 18.60 6.71 -30.57
C TYR A 480 17.28 6.98 -29.85
N ILE A 481 16.18 7.11 -30.56
CA ILE A 481 14.90 7.61 -30.01
C ILE A 481 14.46 6.80 -28.81
N HIS A 482 14.55 5.48 -28.88
CA HIS A 482 14.13 4.56 -27.82
C HIS A 482 15.28 4.14 -26.88
N GLN A 483 16.50 4.65 -27.09
CA GLN A 483 17.64 4.33 -26.23
C GLN A 483 17.58 5.03 -24.88
N LEU A 484 18.22 4.45 -23.86
CA LEU A 484 18.36 5.00 -22.52
C LEU A 484 18.83 6.47 -22.53
N SER A 485 19.76 6.82 -23.42
CA SER A 485 20.32 8.17 -23.57
C SER A 485 19.30 9.24 -23.96
N ASN A 486 18.09 8.83 -24.36
CA ASN A 486 16.96 9.71 -24.69
C ASN A 486 15.79 9.57 -23.70
N MET A 487 16.00 8.95 -22.53
CA MET A 487 14.95 8.70 -21.54
C MET A 487 15.17 9.51 -20.26
N ALA A 488 14.07 10.01 -19.70
CA ALA A 488 14.03 10.68 -18.40
C ALA A 488 12.79 10.25 -17.61
N LEU A 489 12.81 10.45 -16.29
CA LEU A 489 11.65 10.18 -15.43
C LEU A 489 10.79 11.42 -15.28
N LEU A 490 9.49 11.29 -15.57
CA LEU A 490 8.46 12.28 -15.23
C LEU A 490 7.26 11.59 -14.60
N SER A 491 6.45 12.33 -13.83
CA SER A 491 5.17 11.80 -13.40
C SER A 491 4.24 11.64 -14.62
N SER A 492 3.33 10.66 -14.54
CA SER A 492 2.41 10.37 -15.66
C SER A 492 1.56 11.58 -16.06
N GLY A 493 1.21 12.45 -15.10
CA GLY A 493 0.51 13.71 -15.36
C GLY A 493 1.36 14.72 -16.12
N GLN A 494 2.62 14.88 -15.71
CA GLN A 494 3.58 15.77 -16.38
C GLN A 494 3.95 15.23 -17.77
N ASN A 495 4.18 13.92 -17.87
CA ASN A 495 4.46 13.25 -19.14
C ASN A 495 3.31 13.50 -20.15
N SER A 496 2.06 13.31 -19.75
CA SER A 496 0.90 13.57 -20.61
C SER A 496 0.83 15.03 -21.11
N ALA A 497 1.38 15.99 -20.35
CA ALA A 497 1.40 17.39 -20.73
C ALA A 497 2.51 17.70 -21.76
N VAL A 498 3.61 16.96 -21.78
CA VAL A 498 4.79 17.27 -22.60
C VAL A 498 5.12 16.23 -23.67
N SER A 499 4.50 15.03 -23.67
CA SER A 499 4.91 13.85 -24.45
C SER A 499 5.13 14.11 -25.95
N ASN A 500 4.37 15.02 -26.53
CA ASN A 500 4.37 15.27 -27.99
C ASN A 500 5.18 16.49 -28.40
N TYR A 501 6.04 17.01 -27.54
CA TYR A 501 6.81 18.22 -27.79
C TYR A 501 8.25 17.91 -28.17
N THR A 502 8.87 18.78 -28.97
CA THR A 502 10.32 18.74 -29.23
C THR A 502 11.10 19.15 -27.97
N PHE A 503 12.39 18.89 -27.95
CA PHE A 503 13.22 19.14 -26.77
C PHE A 503 13.08 20.55 -26.20
N ASP A 504 13.20 21.59 -27.04
CA ASP A 504 13.14 22.98 -26.56
C ASP A 504 11.75 23.35 -25.99
N ALA A 505 10.68 22.92 -26.64
CA ALA A 505 9.34 23.15 -26.14
C ALA A 505 9.09 22.40 -24.82
N LYS A 506 9.58 21.15 -24.67
CA LYS A 506 9.56 20.40 -23.39
C LYS A 506 10.36 21.12 -22.32
N ARG A 507 11.55 21.58 -22.65
CA ARG A 507 12.42 22.31 -21.73
C ARG A 507 11.69 23.51 -21.13
N ASN A 508 11.05 24.33 -21.96
CA ASN A 508 10.32 25.49 -21.50
C ASN A 508 9.18 25.13 -20.56
N LEU A 509 8.40 24.09 -20.88
CA LEU A 509 7.29 23.61 -20.05
C LEU A 509 7.77 23.03 -18.72
N ILE A 510 8.82 22.20 -18.73
CA ILE A 510 9.38 21.58 -17.51
C ILE A 510 9.95 22.64 -16.58
N LEU A 511 10.64 23.65 -17.11
CA LEU A 511 11.14 24.76 -16.31
C LEU A 511 10.00 25.61 -15.72
N GLU A 512 8.91 25.78 -16.45
CA GLU A 512 7.71 26.45 -15.95
C GLU A 512 7.04 25.63 -14.83
N MET A 513 6.90 24.31 -14.99
CA MET A 513 6.39 23.40 -13.97
C MET A 513 7.26 23.46 -12.69
N ASP A 514 8.58 23.45 -12.82
CA ASP A 514 9.51 23.57 -11.67
C ASP A 514 9.35 24.91 -10.96
N LYS A 515 9.25 26.02 -11.68
CA LYS A 515 8.98 27.35 -11.11
C LYS A 515 7.65 27.42 -10.36
N ASN A 516 6.65 26.67 -10.83
CA ASN A 516 5.33 26.59 -10.20
C ASN A 516 5.29 25.58 -9.04
N GLY A 517 6.43 25.01 -8.60
CA GLY A 517 6.54 24.13 -7.44
C GLY A 517 6.22 22.66 -7.70
N SER A 518 6.04 22.25 -8.96
CA SER A 518 5.93 20.82 -9.32
C SER A 518 7.22 20.07 -9.00
N TYR A 519 7.11 18.83 -8.54
CA TYR A 519 8.30 18.01 -8.31
C TYR A 519 8.80 17.44 -9.63
N ILE A 520 9.98 17.90 -10.06
CA ILE A 520 10.72 17.32 -11.19
C ILE A 520 11.91 16.55 -10.63
N PRO A 521 12.15 15.27 -11.00
CA PRO A 521 13.31 14.52 -10.56
C PRO A 521 14.62 15.25 -10.89
N PHE A 522 15.59 15.15 -9.98
CA PHE A 522 16.82 15.92 -10.06
C PHE A 522 17.54 15.75 -11.42
N CYS A 523 17.77 14.49 -11.84
CA CYS A 523 18.47 14.23 -13.10
C CYS A 523 17.66 14.70 -14.32
N THR A 524 16.34 14.56 -14.29
CA THR A 524 15.46 15.08 -15.35
C THR A 524 15.59 16.60 -15.48
N LYS A 525 15.58 17.31 -14.34
CA LYS A 525 15.83 18.76 -14.34
C LYS A 525 17.21 19.09 -14.95
N MET A 526 18.25 18.35 -14.57
CA MET A 526 19.61 18.56 -15.10
C MET A 526 19.71 18.32 -16.61
N VAL A 527 18.99 17.33 -17.15
CA VAL A 527 18.88 17.09 -18.59
C VAL A 527 18.31 18.32 -19.31
N PHE A 528 17.17 18.83 -18.87
CA PHE A 528 16.51 19.98 -19.51
C PHE A 528 17.22 21.31 -19.23
N LEU A 529 18.07 21.39 -18.22
CA LEU A 529 19.00 22.50 -18.01
C LEU A 529 20.29 22.38 -18.84
N LYS A 530 20.48 21.29 -19.59
CA LYS A 530 21.72 21.02 -20.32
C LYS A 530 22.98 20.94 -19.42
N TYR A 531 22.81 20.50 -18.18
CA TYR A 531 23.87 20.47 -17.18
C TYR A 531 25.00 19.47 -17.51
N TYR A 532 24.65 18.36 -18.17
CA TYR A 532 25.63 17.30 -18.47
C TYR A 532 26.52 17.62 -19.67
N SER A 533 26.10 18.52 -20.57
CA SER A 533 26.86 18.88 -21.77
C SER A 533 27.92 19.94 -21.45
N ALA A 534 29.16 19.68 -21.85
CA ALA A 534 30.25 20.62 -21.64
C ALA A 534 30.30 21.76 -22.67
N GLU A 535 29.54 21.68 -23.76
CA GLU A 535 29.60 22.66 -24.86
C GLU A 535 28.29 23.50 -24.94
N ASP A 536 28.48 24.81 -24.88
CA ASP A 536 27.41 25.83 -24.89
C ASP A 536 26.68 25.97 -26.24
N THR A 537 26.97 25.12 -27.20
CA THR A 537 26.69 25.46 -28.60
C THR A 537 25.23 25.27 -29.04
N ASN A 538 24.38 24.55 -28.31
CA ASN A 538 22.99 24.45 -28.74
C ASN A 538 21.98 24.13 -27.63
N LEU A 539 21.39 25.13 -27.02
CA LEU A 539 20.40 25.00 -25.96
C LEU A 539 19.03 24.44 -26.44
N HIS A 540 18.81 24.39 -27.75
CA HIS A 540 17.51 24.09 -28.34
C HIS A 540 17.35 22.64 -28.79
N PHE A 541 18.44 21.87 -28.85
CA PHE A 541 18.44 20.50 -29.37
C PHE A 541 19.02 19.52 -28.36
N TRP A 542 18.62 18.25 -28.46
CA TRP A 542 19.18 17.12 -27.74
C TRP A 542 20.01 16.28 -28.69
N GLY A 543 21.24 16.72 -28.94
CA GLY A 543 22.14 16.12 -29.93
C GLY A 543 22.95 14.91 -29.41
N LYS A 544 23.80 14.36 -30.27
CA LYS A 544 24.65 13.20 -29.92
C LYS A 544 25.59 13.51 -28.75
N THR A 545 26.26 14.66 -28.77
CA THR A 545 27.12 15.09 -27.67
C THR A 545 26.40 15.14 -26.33
N ASP A 546 25.14 15.57 -26.31
CA ASP A 546 24.34 15.61 -25.10
C ASP A 546 24.02 14.20 -24.60
N ARG A 547 23.64 13.30 -25.52
CA ARG A 547 23.32 11.91 -25.20
C ARG A 547 24.54 11.16 -24.66
N ASP A 548 25.71 11.34 -25.29
CA ASP A 548 26.98 10.75 -24.86
C ASP A 548 27.37 11.28 -23.47
N ALA A 549 27.28 12.59 -23.25
CA ALA A 549 27.57 13.20 -21.95
C ALA A 549 26.61 12.71 -20.84
N TYR A 550 25.32 12.59 -21.15
CA TYR A 550 24.32 12.09 -20.22
C TYR A 550 24.57 10.63 -19.84
N THR A 551 24.86 9.77 -20.83
CA THR A 551 25.21 8.36 -20.60
C THR A 551 26.49 8.26 -19.76
N LYS A 552 27.51 9.05 -20.08
CA LYS A 552 28.76 9.09 -19.30
C LYS A 552 28.50 9.49 -17.84
N ALA A 553 27.68 10.51 -17.60
CA ALA A 553 27.33 10.94 -16.24
C ALA A 553 26.57 9.83 -15.46
N MET A 554 25.70 9.07 -16.12
CA MET A 554 25.06 7.90 -15.50
C MET A 554 26.11 6.84 -15.12
N CYS A 555 27.06 6.52 -15.99
CA CYS A 555 28.11 5.56 -15.71
C CYS A 555 29.01 5.99 -14.56
N GLU A 556 29.38 7.25 -14.51
CA GLU A 556 30.21 7.80 -13.43
C GLU A 556 29.51 7.71 -12.08
N VAL A 557 28.26 8.14 -12.01
CA VAL A 557 27.44 8.11 -10.77
C VAL A 557 27.16 6.68 -10.32
N LEU A 558 26.92 5.77 -11.25
CA LEU A 558 26.55 4.38 -10.96
C LEU A 558 27.74 3.42 -11.00
N SER A 559 28.97 3.90 -11.15
CA SER A 559 30.20 3.09 -11.30
C SER A 559 30.37 2.02 -10.21
N SER A 560 29.93 2.28 -8.98
CA SER A 560 29.98 1.32 -7.87
C SER A 560 29.03 0.13 -8.03
N TYR A 561 28.06 0.21 -8.94
CA TYR A 561 26.99 -0.78 -9.10
C TYR A 561 26.97 -1.44 -10.47
N LEU A 562 27.55 -0.81 -11.48
CA LEU A 562 27.63 -1.36 -12.83
C LEU A 562 28.76 -2.40 -12.92
N PRO A 563 28.66 -3.41 -13.80
CA PRO A 563 29.75 -4.35 -14.05
C PRO A 563 30.99 -3.62 -14.58
N ASP A 564 32.15 -4.09 -14.22
CA ASP A 564 33.41 -3.61 -14.83
C ASP A 564 33.41 -3.97 -16.32
N GLU A 565 33.61 -2.98 -17.21
CA GLU A 565 33.64 -3.17 -18.67
C GLU A 565 34.72 -4.17 -19.14
N LYS A 566 35.56 -4.68 -18.24
CA LYS A 566 36.67 -5.62 -18.54
C LYS A 566 36.27 -7.10 -18.42
N GLN A 567 35.09 -7.45 -17.94
CA GLN A 567 34.69 -8.86 -17.73
C GLN A 567 33.76 -9.44 -18.83
N GLU A 568 33.39 -8.67 -19.85
CA GLU A 568 32.51 -9.14 -20.91
C GLU A 568 33.23 -9.73 -22.16
N ASN A 569 34.54 -9.93 -22.12
CA ASN A 569 35.33 -10.52 -23.21
C ASN A 569 35.96 -11.90 -22.87
N GLU A 570 35.41 -12.66 -21.93
CA GLU A 570 35.81 -14.05 -21.72
C GLU A 570 34.65 -15.05 -21.95
#